data_2148dad500f54af83820a7f7b220ea86
#
_entry.id   2148dad500f54af83820a7f7b220ea86
#
_cell.length_a   1.000
_cell.length_b   1.000
_cell.length_c   1.000
_cell.angle_alpha   90.00
_cell.angle_beta   90.00
_cell.angle_gamma   90.00
#
_symmetry.space_group_name_H-M   'P 1'
#
loop_
_entity.id
_entity.type
_entity.pdbx_description
1 polymer ?
#
loop_
_entity_poly.entity_id
_entity_poly.type
_entity_poly.pdbx_seq_one_letter_code
_entity_poly.pdbx_strand_id
1 'polypeptide(L)'
;MSVGKSSLKRAPGEAPGPSFDLTRFMPYRLAVLADDVSATIAQVYVDRFDLTRDQWRILAWLGNHAEMQAKEVGRNAGLDKMQMSRALARLDEKKLVAIKPDAQDRRGNILQLTKQGRALYDKITPLVTAREDYLLAALTPDEAAALDTIIAKLRRQALTLKAHG
;
A
#
# COMPACT_ATOMS: atom_id res chain seq x y z
N MET A 1 36.61 -8.27 -41.90
CA MET A 1 36.04 -6.93 -41.76
C MET A 1 35.75 -6.70 -40.27
N SER A 2 36.65 -5.92 -39.65
CA SER A 2 36.64 -5.67 -38.22
C SER A 2 35.85 -4.38 -37.95
N VAL A 3 34.75 -4.45 -37.20
CA VAL A 3 33.96 -3.27 -36.80
C VAL A 3 34.56 -2.75 -35.50
N GLY A 4 35.22 -1.59 -35.59
CA GLY A 4 35.89 -0.94 -34.48
C GLY A 4 34.86 -0.45 -33.43
N LYS A 5 35.08 -0.84 -32.17
CA LYS A 5 34.44 -0.27 -30.99
C LYS A 5 34.94 1.17 -30.83
N SER A 6 34.11 2.15 -31.18
CA SER A 6 34.35 3.56 -30.85
C SER A 6 34.08 3.76 -29.37
N SER A 7 35.16 3.75 -28.58
CA SER A 7 35.15 4.18 -27.18
C SER A 7 35.21 5.71 -27.17
N LEU A 8 34.11 6.39 -26.93
CA LEU A 8 34.05 7.83 -26.68
C LEU A 8 34.86 8.13 -25.39
N LYS A 9 36.15 8.49 -25.55
CA LYS A 9 36.96 9.05 -24.47
C LYS A 9 36.40 10.44 -24.12
N ARG A 10 35.88 10.59 -22.92
CA ARG A 10 35.57 11.89 -22.32
C ARG A 10 36.85 12.74 -22.23
N ALA A 11 36.74 14.03 -22.58
CA ALA A 11 37.84 14.98 -22.46
C ALA A 11 38.17 15.22 -20.97
N PRO A 12 39.47 15.33 -20.60
CA PRO A 12 39.87 15.67 -19.23
C PRO A 12 39.56 17.14 -18.97
N GLY A 13 38.61 17.40 -18.03
CA GLY A 13 38.28 18.75 -17.60
C GLY A 13 36.77 19.11 -17.51
N GLU A 14 35.85 18.25 -17.97
CA GLU A 14 34.42 18.47 -17.76
C GLU A 14 34.09 18.14 -16.30
N ALA A 15 33.65 19.16 -15.54
CA ALA A 15 33.04 18.96 -14.23
C ALA A 15 31.87 17.94 -14.37
N PRO A 16 31.73 16.98 -13.45
CA PRO A 16 30.62 16.07 -13.50
C PRO A 16 29.35 16.91 -13.49
N GLY A 17 28.50 16.76 -14.53
CA GLY A 17 27.17 17.36 -14.56
C GLY A 17 26.40 17.02 -13.27
N PRO A 18 25.32 17.70 -12.94
CA PRO A 18 24.62 17.51 -11.68
C PRO A 18 24.35 16.01 -11.44
N SER A 19 25.09 15.43 -10.48
CA SER A 19 24.93 14.00 -10.15
C SER A 19 23.58 13.83 -9.50
N PHE A 20 22.72 13.00 -10.11
CA PHE A 20 21.45 12.63 -9.49
C PHE A 20 21.73 11.80 -8.23
N ASP A 21 21.40 12.38 -7.07
CA ASP A 21 21.54 11.71 -5.78
C ASP A 21 20.20 11.09 -5.38
N LEU A 22 20.10 9.76 -5.53
CA LEU A 22 18.90 9.00 -5.20
C LEU A 22 18.52 9.14 -3.71
N THR A 23 19.50 9.27 -2.81
CA THR A 23 19.24 9.36 -1.36
C THR A 23 18.54 10.66 -0.98
N ARG A 24 18.67 11.71 -1.79
CA ARG A 24 18.00 13.00 -1.62
C ARG A 24 16.72 13.12 -2.45
N PHE A 25 16.46 12.17 -3.34
CA PHE A 25 15.29 12.18 -4.20
C PHE A 25 14.03 11.82 -3.41
N MET A 26 13.10 12.77 -3.27
CA MET A 26 11.91 12.64 -2.41
C MET A 26 11.06 11.40 -2.71
N PRO A 27 10.73 11.05 -3.96
CA PRO A 27 9.96 9.84 -4.25
C PRO A 27 10.62 8.55 -3.73
N TYR A 28 11.94 8.44 -3.82
CA TYR A 28 12.67 7.30 -3.27
C TYR A 28 12.59 7.26 -1.74
N ARG A 29 12.81 8.39 -1.08
CA ARG A 29 12.71 8.49 0.39
C ARG A 29 11.32 8.12 0.91
N LEU A 30 10.26 8.52 0.20
CA LEU A 30 8.88 8.15 0.54
C LEU A 30 8.63 6.66 0.34
N ALA A 31 9.19 6.05 -0.72
CA ALA A 31 9.09 4.61 -0.95
C ALA A 31 9.77 3.81 0.16
N VAL A 32 11.01 4.17 0.53
CA VAL A 32 11.75 3.53 1.64
C VAL A 32 10.99 3.66 2.96
N LEU A 33 10.52 4.87 3.29
CA LEU A 33 9.74 5.08 4.50
C LEU A 33 8.47 4.24 4.52
N ALA A 34 7.75 4.18 3.40
CA ALA A 34 6.53 3.37 3.29
C ALA A 34 6.80 1.88 3.48
N ASP A 35 7.93 1.37 2.95
CA ASP A 35 8.34 -0.02 3.13
C ASP A 35 8.72 -0.31 4.58
N ASP A 36 9.50 0.55 5.23
CA ASP A 36 9.91 0.41 6.64
C ASP A 36 8.69 0.41 7.58
N VAL A 37 7.79 1.39 7.43
CA VAL A 37 6.55 1.48 8.21
C VAL A 37 5.67 0.26 7.97
N SER A 38 5.48 -0.12 6.70
CA SER A 38 4.66 -1.29 6.35
C SER A 38 5.23 -2.59 6.93
N ALA A 39 6.55 -2.78 6.90
CA ALA A 39 7.21 -3.96 7.45
C ALA A 39 7.01 -4.06 8.96
N THR A 40 7.13 -2.93 9.68
CA THR A 40 6.94 -2.87 11.14
C THR A 40 5.51 -3.24 11.54
N ILE A 41 4.52 -2.74 10.80
CA ILE A 41 3.10 -3.07 11.06
C ILE A 41 2.80 -4.52 10.64
N ALA A 42 3.41 -5.00 9.54
CA ALA A 42 3.18 -6.34 9.01
C ALA A 42 3.52 -7.47 10.01
N GLN A 43 4.54 -7.29 10.85
CA GLN A 43 4.91 -8.25 11.89
C GLN A 43 3.72 -8.64 12.78
N VAL A 44 2.78 -7.71 13.02
CA VAL A 44 1.60 -7.98 13.85
C VAL A 44 0.71 -9.07 13.26
N TYR A 45 0.38 -8.92 11.96
CA TYR A 45 -0.62 -9.80 11.34
C TYR A 45 0.00 -10.97 10.55
N VAL A 46 1.28 -10.87 10.15
CA VAL A 46 2.00 -11.99 9.53
C VAL A 46 2.32 -13.06 10.56
N ASP A 47 3.03 -12.70 11.63
CA ASP A 47 3.60 -13.68 12.56
C ASP A 47 2.53 -14.33 13.45
N ARG A 48 1.48 -13.59 13.81
CA ARG A 48 0.47 -14.06 14.76
C ARG A 48 -0.80 -14.59 14.12
N PHE A 49 -1.12 -14.14 12.90
CA PHE A 49 -2.42 -14.42 12.29
C PHE A 49 -2.30 -14.99 10.87
N ASP A 50 -1.09 -15.22 10.39
CA ASP A 50 -0.83 -15.77 9.05
C ASP A 50 -1.58 -15.02 7.94
N LEU A 51 -1.50 -13.68 7.98
CA LEU A 51 -2.09 -12.80 6.98
C LEU A 51 -0.99 -12.05 6.24
N THR A 52 -1.10 -11.97 4.91
CA THR A 52 -0.28 -11.06 4.12
C THR A 52 -0.75 -9.61 4.27
N ARG A 53 0.09 -8.64 3.88
CA ARG A 53 -0.26 -7.23 3.82
C ARG A 53 -1.52 -6.98 2.99
N ASP A 54 -1.64 -7.64 1.84
CA ASP A 54 -2.78 -7.46 0.95
C ASP A 54 -4.07 -8.00 1.59
N GLN A 55 -4.00 -9.15 2.24
CA GLN A 55 -5.13 -9.72 2.99
C GLN A 55 -5.57 -8.83 4.15
N TRP A 56 -4.61 -8.30 4.93
CA TRP A 56 -4.93 -7.37 6.00
C TRP A 56 -5.60 -6.10 5.48
N ARG A 57 -5.12 -5.50 4.38
CA ARG A 57 -5.74 -4.32 3.77
C ARG A 57 -7.19 -4.56 3.35
N ILE A 58 -7.48 -5.72 2.76
CA ILE A 58 -8.87 -6.10 2.42
C ILE A 58 -9.73 -6.19 3.69
N LEU A 59 -9.26 -6.91 4.72
CA LEU A 59 -9.99 -7.04 5.98
C LEU A 59 -10.20 -5.67 6.66
N ALA A 60 -9.19 -4.80 6.64
CA ALA A 60 -9.27 -3.46 7.23
C ALA A 60 -10.31 -2.58 6.53
N TRP A 61 -10.41 -2.61 5.21
CA TRP A 61 -11.45 -1.89 4.48
C TRP A 61 -12.84 -2.45 4.80
N LEU A 62 -13.01 -3.76 4.78
CA LEU A 62 -14.28 -4.41 5.11
C LEU A 62 -14.64 -4.27 6.60
N GLY A 63 -13.65 -4.08 7.47
CA GLY A 63 -13.85 -3.86 8.89
C GLY A 63 -14.66 -2.60 9.20
N ASN A 64 -14.49 -1.56 8.41
CA ASN A 64 -15.16 -0.26 8.56
C ASN A 64 -16.45 -0.13 7.73
N HIS A 65 -16.85 -1.17 6.99
CA HIS A 65 -18.02 -1.17 6.12
C HIS A 65 -18.80 -2.47 6.31
N ALA A 66 -20.12 -2.40 6.16
CA ALA A 66 -20.98 -3.59 6.24
C ALA A 66 -20.70 -4.53 5.05
N GLU A 67 -20.61 -3.94 3.86
CA GLU A 67 -20.28 -4.61 2.61
C GLU A 67 -19.70 -3.60 1.60
N MET A 68 -18.91 -4.07 0.65
CA MET A 68 -18.30 -3.24 -0.42
C MET A 68 -18.17 -4.02 -1.71
N GLN A 69 -18.19 -3.32 -2.85
CA GLN A 69 -17.83 -3.92 -4.13
C GLN A 69 -16.34 -4.33 -4.15
N ALA A 70 -16.03 -5.52 -4.67
CA ALA A 70 -14.66 -6.02 -4.76
C ALA A 70 -13.72 -5.05 -5.51
N LYS A 71 -14.21 -4.41 -6.57
CA LYS A 71 -13.49 -3.40 -7.34
C LYS A 71 -13.13 -2.18 -6.49
N GLU A 72 -14.03 -1.75 -5.64
CA GLU A 72 -13.83 -0.61 -4.75
C GLU A 72 -12.82 -0.94 -3.64
N VAL A 73 -12.94 -2.12 -3.02
CA VAL A 73 -11.97 -2.60 -2.04
C VAL A 73 -10.56 -2.65 -2.66
N GLY A 74 -10.41 -3.23 -3.86
CA GLY A 74 -9.12 -3.31 -4.55
C GLY A 74 -8.51 -1.93 -4.81
N ARG A 75 -9.32 -0.99 -5.33
CA ARG A 75 -8.88 0.39 -5.56
C ARG A 75 -8.43 1.08 -4.28
N ASN A 76 -9.21 0.97 -3.23
CA ASN A 76 -8.96 1.64 -1.95
C ASN A 76 -7.78 1.00 -1.21
N ALA A 77 -7.61 -0.33 -1.29
CA ALA A 77 -6.47 -1.05 -0.74
C ALA A 77 -5.17 -0.85 -1.53
N GLY A 78 -5.24 -0.21 -2.71
CA GLY A 78 -4.08 -0.02 -3.59
C GLY A 78 -3.58 -1.32 -4.21
N LEU A 79 -4.48 -2.27 -4.49
CA LEU A 79 -4.17 -3.58 -5.07
C LEU A 79 -4.51 -3.61 -6.55
N ASP A 80 -3.62 -4.19 -7.34
CA ASP A 80 -3.94 -4.53 -8.73
C ASP A 80 -4.90 -5.73 -8.79
N LYS A 81 -5.41 -6.03 -10.00
CA LYS A 81 -6.38 -7.11 -10.21
C LYS A 81 -5.84 -8.49 -9.78
N MET A 82 -4.56 -8.76 -10.02
CA MET A 82 -3.96 -10.06 -9.66
C MET A 82 -3.70 -10.17 -8.16
N GLN A 83 -3.21 -9.11 -7.54
CA GLN A 83 -3.02 -9.04 -6.09
C GLN A 83 -4.36 -9.22 -5.37
N MET A 84 -5.39 -8.48 -5.81
CA MET A 84 -6.74 -8.57 -5.24
C MET A 84 -7.30 -9.99 -5.37
N SER A 85 -7.20 -10.61 -6.57
CA SER A 85 -7.71 -11.96 -6.80
C SER A 85 -7.03 -13.01 -5.92
N ARG A 86 -5.69 -12.95 -5.81
CA ARG A 86 -4.92 -13.90 -4.96
C ARG A 86 -5.23 -13.72 -3.48
N ALA A 87 -5.24 -12.48 -3.02
CA ALA A 87 -5.52 -12.20 -1.61
C ALA A 87 -6.95 -12.60 -1.22
N LEU A 88 -7.93 -12.32 -2.10
CA LEU A 88 -9.32 -12.66 -1.87
C LEU A 88 -9.57 -14.18 -1.86
N ALA A 89 -8.95 -14.93 -2.78
CA ALA A 89 -9.04 -16.40 -2.79
C ALA A 89 -8.56 -17.00 -1.46
N ARG A 90 -7.45 -16.51 -0.93
CA ARG A 90 -6.91 -16.97 0.37
C ARG A 90 -7.80 -16.57 1.56
N LEU A 91 -8.42 -15.40 1.51
CA LEU A 91 -9.37 -14.97 2.55
C LEU A 91 -10.66 -15.80 2.53
N ASP A 92 -11.11 -16.19 1.35
CA ASP A 92 -12.26 -17.08 1.15
C ASP A 92 -11.96 -18.51 1.65
N GLU A 93 -10.81 -19.08 1.29
CA GLU A 93 -10.32 -20.37 1.81
C GLU A 93 -10.28 -20.40 3.34
N LYS A 94 -9.83 -19.30 3.96
CA LYS A 94 -9.82 -19.10 5.43
C LYS A 94 -11.20 -18.77 6.01
N LYS A 95 -12.24 -18.65 5.20
CA LYS A 95 -13.61 -18.27 5.59
C LYS A 95 -13.68 -16.93 6.34
N LEU A 96 -12.81 -15.99 6.01
CA LEU A 96 -12.75 -14.67 6.64
C LEU A 96 -13.61 -13.64 5.92
N VAL A 97 -13.83 -13.83 4.62
CA VAL A 97 -14.65 -12.96 3.75
C VAL A 97 -15.70 -13.80 3.06
N ALA A 98 -16.91 -13.30 2.98
CA ALA A 98 -17.99 -13.84 2.16
C ALA A 98 -18.05 -13.04 0.85
N ILE A 99 -18.17 -13.76 -0.26
CA ILE A 99 -18.25 -13.22 -1.61
C ILE A 99 -19.64 -13.51 -2.16
N LYS A 100 -20.36 -12.47 -2.59
CA LYS A 100 -21.69 -12.58 -3.19
C LYS A 100 -21.70 -11.92 -4.56
N PRO A 101 -22.45 -12.43 -5.55
CA PRO A 101 -22.67 -11.71 -6.79
C PRO A 101 -23.29 -10.33 -6.52
N ASP A 102 -22.85 -9.30 -7.23
CA ASP A 102 -23.50 -8.00 -7.18
C ASP A 102 -24.81 -8.03 -7.96
N ALA A 103 -25.92 -7.70 -7.31
CA ALA A 103 -27.23 -7.70 -7.94
C ALA A 103 -27.38 -6.60 -9.02
N GLN A 104 -26.57 -5.54 -8.94
CA GLN A 104 -26.61 -4.40 -9.85
C GLN A 104 -25.57 -4.50 -10.97
N ASP A 105 -24.45 -5.20 -10.74
CA ASP A 105 -23.41 -5.46 -11.73
C ASP A 105 -23.13 -6.96 -11.82
N ARG A 106 -23.67 -7.61 -12.86
CA ARG A 106 -23.48 -9.07 -13.10
C ARG A 106 -22.02 -9.53 -13.20
N ARG A 107 -21.07 -8.60 -13.37
CA ARG A 107 -19.62 -8.86 -13.42
C ARG A 107 -18.91 -8.55 -12.11
N GLY A 108 -19.64 -7.99 -11.15
CA GLY A 108 -19.13 -7.57 -9.86
C GLY A 108 -19.40 -8.56 -8.74
N ASN A 109 -18.62 -8.46 -7.70
CA ASN A 109 -18.85 -9.16 -6.43
C ASN A 109 -18.93 -8.15 -5.31
N ILE A 110 -19.81 -8.44 -4.36
CA ILE A 110 -19.91 -7.77 -3.08
C ILE A 110 -19.18 -8.60 -2.03
N LEU A 111 -18.35 -7.94 -1.25
CA LEU A 111 -17.55 -8.53 -0.18
C LEU A 111 -18.05 -8.06 1.17
N GLN A 112 -18.06 -8.97 2.14
CA GLN A 112 -18.33 -8.66 3.55
C GLN A 112 -17.48 -9.54 4.46
N LEU A 113 -17.18 -9.08 5.67
CA LEU A 113 -16.56 -9.94 6.67
C LEU A 113 -17.55 -11.02 7.12
N THR A 114 -17.07 -12.24 7.27
CA THR A 114 -17.79 -13.28 8.02
C THR A 114 -17.73 -12.99 9.53
N LYS A 115 -18.46 -13.75 10.34
CA LYS A 115 -18.31 -13.67 11.80
C LYS A 115 -16.87 -13.94 12.26
N GLN A 116 -16.20 -14.90 11.61
CA GLN A 116 -14.79 -15.23 11.88
C GLN A 116 -13.86 -14.10 11.42
N GLY A 117 -14.12 -13.52 10.23
CA GLY A 117 -13.35 -12.37 9.73
C GLY A 117 -13.51 -11.15 10.63
N ARG A 118 -14.73 -10.87 11.13
CA ARG A 118 -14.97 -9.78 12.08
C ARG A 118 -14.21 -10.01 13.39
N ALA A 119 -14.31 -11.19 13.98
CA ALA A 119 -13.60 -11.52 15.21
C ALA A 119 -12.07 -11.42 15.05
N LEU A 120 -11.54 -11.78 13.87
CA LEU A 120 -10.12 -11.63 13.56
C LEU A 120 -9.71 -10.16 13.41
N TYR A 121 -10.49 -9.38 12.66
CA TYR A 121 -10.31 -7.93 12.50
C TYR A 121 -10.28 -7.22 13.86
N ASP A 122 -11.24 -7.52 14.74
CA ASP A 122 -11.35 -6.91 16.07
C ASP A 122 -10.14 -7.26 16.97
N LYS A 123 -9.52 -8.43 16.77
CA LYS A 123 -8.27 -8.81 17.47
C LYS A 123 -7.04 -8.09 16.93
N ILE A 124 -6.96 -7.87 15.62
CA ILE A 124 -5.76 -7.27 14.99
C ILE A 124 -5.76 -5.75 15.14
N THR A 125 -6.92 -5.11 15.01
CA THR A 125 -7.04 -3.64 15.01
C THR A 125 -6.33 -2.98 16.20
N PRO A 126 -6.56 -3.35 17.47
CA PRO A 126 -5.88 -2.69 18.58
C PRO A 126 -4.36 -2.87 18.55
N LEU A 127 -3.87 -3.98 17.99
CA LEU A 127 -2.44 -4.25 17.90
C LEU A 127 -1.76 -3.39 16.83
N VAL A 128 -2.40 -3.19 15.68
CA VAL A 128 -1.86 -2.32 14.61
C VAL A 128 -1.97 -0.86 15.00
N THR A 129 -3.06 -0.44 15.67
CA THR A 129 -3.21 0.92 16.21
C THR A 129 -2.14 1.23 17.24
N ALA A 130 -1.84 0.33 18.18
CA ALA A 130 -0.76 0.53 19.13
C ALA A 130 0.62 0.70 18.47
N ARG A 131 0.85 0.03 17.32
CA ARG A 131 2.08 0.23 16.53
C ARG A 131 2.11 1.59 15.84
N GLU A 132 0.98 2.01 15.29
CA GLU A 132 0.81 3.35 14.70
C GLU A 132 1.06 4.43 15.77
N ASP A 133 0.44 4.33 16.95
CA ASP A 133 0.63 5.26 18.06
C ASP A 133 2.11 5.36 18.45
N TYR A 134 2.82 4.22 18.51
CA TYR A 134 4.25 4.20 18.80
C TYR A 134 5.08 4.91 17.73
N LEU A 135 4.76 4.73 16.44
CA LEU A 135 5.43 5.43 15.34
C LEU A 135 5.17 6.95 15.40
N LEU A 136 3.92 7.33 15.64
CA LEU A 136 3.51 8.73 15.69
C LEU A 136 3.99 9.44 16.96
N ALA A 137 4.32 8.73 18.04
CA ALA A 137 4.89 9.31 19.25
C ALA A 137 6.26 9.98 19.03
N ALA A 138 6.91 9.75 17.87
CA ALA A 138 8.10 10.48 17.45
C ALA A 138 7.80 11.93 16.99
N LEU A 139 6.52 12.27 16.79
CA LEU A 139 6.06 13.56 16.29
C LEU A 139 5.32 14.33 17.37
N THR A 140 5.44 15.66 17.34
CA THR A 140 4.53 16.53 18.06
C THR A 140 3.13 16.52 17.42
N PRO A 141 2.07 16.94 18.12
CA PRO A 141 0.72 17.04 17.55
C PRO A 141 0.66 17.90 16.27
N ASP A 142 1.42 19.01 16.23
CA ASP A 142 1.46 19.89 15.06
C ASP A 142 2.18 19.25 13.88
N GLU A 143 3.26 18.48 14.12
CA GLU A 143 3.96 17.73 13.08
C GLU A 143 3.09 16.59 12.52
N ALA A 144 2.33 15.88 13.36
CA ALA A 144 1.40 14.86 12.91
C ALA A 144 0.29 15.46 12.03
N ALA A 145 -0.32 16.58 12.44
CA ALA A 145 -1.33 17.27 11.63
C ALA A 145 -0.75 17.83 10.31
N ALA A 146 0.50 18.31 10.35
CA ALA A 146 1.20 18.76 9.15
C ALA A 146 1.49 17.58 8.20
N LEU A 147 1.88 16.41 8.71
CA LEU A 147 2.14 15.20 7.94
C LEU A 147 0.89 14.75 7.17
N ASP A 148 -0.27 14.70 7.83
CA ASP A 148 -1.55 14.36 7.19
C ASP A 148 -1.85 15.30 6.02
N THR A 149 -1.67 16.60 6.25
CA THR A 149 -1.87 17.63 5.23
C THR A 149 -0.92 17.46 4.05
N ILE A 150 0.36 17.19 4.32
CA ILE A 150 1.40 17.01 3.30
C ILE A 150 1.11 15.75 2.48
N ILE A 151 0.78 14.64 3.12
CA ILE A 151 0.43 13.37 2.45
C ILE A 151 -0.76 13.60 1.51
N ALA A 152 -1.82 14.27 1.97
CA ALA A 152 -3.01 14.54 1.16
C ALA A 152 -2.68 15.40 -0.08
N LYS A 153 -1.82 16.43 0.07
CA LYS A 153 -1.37 17.30 -1.03
C LYS A 153 -0.54 16.52 -2.06
N LEU A 154 0.46 15.76 -1.60
CA LEU A 154 1.34 14.98 -2.47
C LEU A 154 0.56 13.90 -3.23
N ARG A 155 -0.37 13.21 -2.55
CA ARG A 155 -1.22 12.20 -3.17
C ARG A 155 -2.08 12.80 -4.29
N ARG A 156 -2.69 13.96 -4.05
CA ARG A 156 -3.49 14.66 -5.06
C ARG A 156 -2.65 15.02 -6.28
N GLN A 157 -1.46 15.60 -6.06
CA GLN A 157 -0.57 15.99 -7.15
C GLN A 157 -0.08 14.79 -7.96
N ALA A 158 0.25 13.67 -7.29
CA ALA A 158 0.64 12.44 -7.95
C ALA A 158 -0.49 11.85 -8.83
N LEU A 159 -1.74 11.90 -8.36
CA LEU A 159 -2.90 11.47 -9.16
C LEU A 159 -3.11 12.36 -10.39
N THR A 160 -2.92 13.68 -10.25
CA THR A 160 -2.99 14.62 -11.38
C THR A 160 -1.92 14.31 -12.43
N LEU A 161 -0.66 14.10 -12.01
CA LEU A 161 0.43 13.72 -12.91
C LEU A 161 0.13 12.41 -13.66
N LYS A 162 -0.39 11.41 -12.95
CA LYS A 162 -0.76 10.11 -13.54
C LYS A 162 -1.89 10.21 -14.57
N ALA A 163 -2.77 11.19 -14.46
CA ALA A 163 -3.88 11.40 -15.38
C ALA A 163 -3.46 12.15 -16.65
N HIS A 164 -2.32 12.86 -16.64
CA HIS A 164 -1.84 13.70 -17.76
C HIS A 164 -0.56 13.16 -18.43
N GLY A 165 0.02 12.10 -17.94
CA GLY A 165 1.18 11.39 -18.51
C GLY A 165 0.79 10.06 -19.10
#